data_decac9dbd59b589f26d774cc1a11758a
#
_entry.id   decac9dbd59b589f26d774cc1a11758a
#
_cell.length_a   1.000
_cell.length_b   1.000
_cell.length_c   1.000
_cell.angle_alpha   90.00
_cell.angle_beta   90.00
_cell.angle_gamma   90.00
#
_symmetry.space_group_name_H-M   'P 1'
#
loop_
_entity.id
_entity.type
_entity.pdbx_description
1 polymer ?
#
loop_
_entity_poly.entity_id
_entity_poly.type
_entity_poly.pdbx_seq_one_letter_code
_entity_poly.pdbx_strand_id
1 'polypeptide(L)'
;MNVRTSFAGLGAVAGALLLAACSSSEPAKPAESAPAPASTPPAAAVSSAAPRVFFIEPTDGASVKSPVHFRFGSEGVTIAAVPPDPVTTVRPNTGHFHLGIDADCLAPGTEIVKGTPTWVHFGKGDDVFDSQFTPGPHKVSLQGADDKHVTMPGLCTTITINVTQ
;
A
#
# COMPACT_ATOMS: atom_id res chain seq x y z
N MET A 1 -31.16 -27.03 21.89
CA MET A 1 -32.38 -27.12 21.08
C MET A 1 -31.96 -27.26 19.63
N ASN A 2 -32.24 -28.45 19.09
CA ASN A 2 -31.92 -28.90 17.75
C ASN A 2 -32.74 -28.16 16.68
N VAL A 3 -32.21 -27.92 15.47
CA VAL A 3 -32.85 -28.35 14.24
C VAL A 3 -31.80 -28.52 13.12
N ARG A 4 -31.65 -29.78 12.68
CA ARG A 4 -31.01 -30.19 11.41
C ARG A 4 -32.08 -30.07 10.31
N THR A 5 -31.65 -29.66 9.10
CA THR A 5 -32.40 -30.01 7.89
C THR A 5 -31.45 -30.35 6.76
N SER A 6 -31.42 -31.64 6.43
CA SER A 6 -30.82 -32.20 5.21
C SER A 6 -31.82 -32.07 4.07
N PHE A 7 -31.36 -31.79 2.84
CA PHE A 7 -32.05 -32.16 1.61
C PHE A 7 -31.05 -32.75 0.62
N ALA A 8 -31.29 -34.02 0.31
CA ALA A 8 -30.73 -34.75 -0.81
C ALA A 8 -31.64 -34.58 -2.02
N GLY A 9 -31.08 -34.44 -3.20
CA GLY A 9 -31.78 -34.41 -4.46
C GLY A 9 -30.94 -35.04 -5.56
N LEU A 10 -31.26 -36.32 -5.82
CA LEU A 10 -30.72 -37.19 -6.87
C LEU A 10 -31.49 -36.91 -8.15
N GLY A 11 -30.83 -36.79 -9.31
CA GLY A 11 -31.46 -36.68 -10.61
C GLY A 11 -30.55 -37.10 -11.75
N ALA A 12 -30.58 -38.38 -12.10
CA ALA A 12 -29.97 -38.95 -13.29
C ALA A 12 -30.96 -38.93 -14.45
N VAL A 13 -30.55 -38.52 -15.65
CA VAL A 13 -31.22 -38.91 -16.92
C VAL A 13 -30.14 -39.18 -17.98
N ALA A 14 -30.28 -40.36 -18.54
CA ALA A 14 -29.52 -40.96 -19.64
C ALA A 14 -30.07 -40.57 -21.02
N GLY A 15 -29.25 -40.75 -22.05
CA GLY A 15 -29.75 -41.06 -23.41
C GLY A 15 -29.28 -40.12 -24.51
N ALA A 16 -28.49 -40.49 -25.45
CA ALA A 16 -28.71 -41.20 -26.66
C ALA A 16 -27.50 -41.08 -27.61
N LEU A 17 -27.04 -42.21 -28.09
CA LEU A 17 -26.12 -42.35 -29.22
C LEU A 17 -26.78 -41.93 -30.52
N LEU A 18 -26.03 -41.26 -31.40
CA LEU A 18 -26.27 -41.27 -32.83
C LEU A 18 -24.90 -41.32 -33.55
N LEU A 19 -24.62 -42.47 -34.16
CA LEU A 19 -23.56 -42.69 -35.15
C LEU A 19 -24.05 -42.17 -36.52
N ALA A 20 -23.21 -41.40 -37.18
CA ALA A 20 -23.32 -41.24 -38.64
C ALA A 20 -21.90 -41.14 -39.25
N ALA A 21 -21.75 -41.87 -40.34
CA ALA A 21 -20.48 -42.29 -40.95
C ALA A 21 -19.91 -41.30 -41.96
N CYS A 22 -18.59 -41.45 -42.13
CA CYS A 22 -17.76 -41.30 -43.35
C CYS A 22 -17.99 -40.13 -44.32
N SER A 23 -16.97 -39.32 -44.45
CA SER A 23 -16.40 -39.05 -45.79
C SER A 23 -14.93 -38.57 -45.64
N SER A 24 -14.03 -39.32 -46.22
CA SER A 24 -12.61 -39.03 -46.35
C SER A 24 -12.39 -38.03 -47.48
N SER A 25 -11.80 -36.91 -47.16
CA SER A 25 -11.06 -36.07 -48.11
C SER A 25 -9.80 -35.57 -47.46
N GLU A 26 -8.69 -36.01 -48.02
CA GLU A 26 -7.33 -35.65 -47.65
C GLU A 26 -7.08 -34.17 -47.88
N PRO A 27 -6.70 -33.41 -46.88
CA PRO A 27 -6.31 -32.03 -47.10
C PRO A 27 -4.82 -31.86 -47.31
N ALA A 28 -4.50 -30.98 -48.25
CA ALA A 28 -3.19 -30.47 -48.53
C ALA A 28 -2.46 -29.99 -47.26
N LYS A 29 -1.19 -30.27 -47.17
CA LYS A 29 -0.21 -29.84 -46.15
C LYS A 29 -0.25 -28.33 -45.99
N PRO A 30 -0.56 -27.80 -44.81
CA PRO A 30 -0.39 -26.37 -44.52
C PRO A 30 1.12 -26.06 -44.38
N ALA A 31 1.54 -25.00 -45.03
CA ALA A 31 2.87 -24.42 -44.85
C ALA A 31 3.04 -24.01 -43.36
N GLU A 32 4.15 -24.46 -42.81
CA GLU A 32 4.64 -24.11 -41.47
C GLU A 32 4.85 -22.59 -41.40
N SER A 33 3.93 -21.92 -40.70
CA SER A 33 4.08 -20.51 -40.37
C SER A 33 5.10 -20.39 -39.23
N ALA A 34 6.25 -19.79 -39.54
CA ALA A 34 7.28 -19.47 -38.56
C ALA A 34 6.68 -18.65 -37.40
N PRO A 35 7.02 -18.95 -36.12
CA PRO A 35 6.55 -18.16 -35.02
C PRO A 35 7.12 -16.74 -35.09
N ALA A 36 6.22 -15.76 -35.01
CA ALA A 36 6.59 -14.36 -34.89
C ALA A 36 7.44 -14.17 -33.62
N PRO A 37 8.48 -13.31 -33.65
CA PRO A 37 9.27 -13.03 -32.45
C PRO A 37 8.35 -12.44 -31.37
N ALA A 38 8.35 -13.07 -30.20
CA ALA A 38 7.65 -12.59 -29.03
C ALA A 38 8.20 -11.20 -28.67
N SER A 39 7.34 -10.19 -28.77
CA SER A 39 7.66 -8.84 -28.28
C SER A 39 7.86 -8.93 -26.75
N THR A 40 9.10 -8.79 -26.33
CA THR A 40 9.42 -8.63 -24.90
C THR A 40 8.71 -7.36 -24.41
N PRO A 41 7.89 -7.43 -23.34
CA PRO A 41 7.32 -6.22 -22.75
C PRO A 41 8.46 -5.27 -22.37
N PRO A 42 8.34 -3.94 -22.60
CA PRO A 42 9.34 -3.02 -22.11
C PRO A 42 9.44 -3.17 -20.59
N ALA A 43 10.66 -3.44 -20.12
CA ALA A 43 10.95 -3.42 -18.70
C ALA A 43 10.53 -2.05 -18.17
N ALA A 44 9.61 -2.03 -17.19
CA ALA A 44 9.20 -0.81 -16.52
C ALA A 44 10.47 -0.12 -16.02
N ALA A 45 10.73 1.07 -16.53
CA ALA A 45 11.84 1.90 -16.06
C ALA A 45 11.61 2.14 -14.56
N VAL A 46 12.40 1.50 -13.71
CA VAL A 46 12.44 1.82 -12.30
C VAL A 46 12.91 3.27 -12.18
N SER A 47 12.01 4.15 -11.83
CA SER A 47 12.33 5.54 -11.54
C SER A 47 13.34 5.56 -10.40
N SER A 48 14.56 6.02 -10.68
CA SER A 48 15.62 6.18 -9.69
C SER A 48 15.44 7.47 -8.86
N ALA A 49 14.21 7.91 -8.65
CA ALA A 49 13.92 9.02 -7.76
C ALA A 49 14.36 8.66 -6.34
N ALA A 50 15.00 9.61 -5.64
CA ALA A 50 15.38 9.42 -4.24
C ALA A 50 14.14 9.08 -3.40
N PRO A 51 14.27 8.20 -2.39
CA PRO A 51 13.18 7.85 -1.50
C PRO A 51 12.59 9.10 -0.84
N ARG A 52 11.27 9.19 -0.80
CA ARG A 52 10.56 10.32 -0.17
C ARG A 52 9.22 9.93 0.43
N VAL A 53 8.76 10.71 1.38
CA VAL A 53 7.40 10.69 1.91
C VAL A 53 6.74 12.04 1.67
N PHE A 54 5.41 12.08 1.56
CA PHE A 54 4.68 13.31 1.27
C PHE A 54 3.24 13.24 1.78
N PHE A 55 2.66 14.41 2.04
CA PHE A 55 1.24 14.55 2.29
C PHE A 55 0.49 14.54 0.95
N ILE A 56 -0.53 13.69 0.85
CA ILE A 56 -1.54 13.76 -0.22
C ILE A 56 -2.60 14.76 0.21
N GLU A 57 -3.02 14.68 1.48
CA GLU A 57 -3.94 15.58 2.16
C GLU A 57 -3.53 15.75 3.62
N PRO A 58 -3.68 16.98 4.16
CA PRO A 58 -3.87 18.25 3.47
C PRO A 58 -2.59 18.71 2.76
N THR A 59 -2.73 19.69 1.85
CA THR A 59 -1.56 20.36 1.23
C THR A 59 -0.99 21.43 2.15
N ASP A 60 0.26 21.81 1.90
CA ASP A 60 0.89 22.91 2.65
C ASP A 60 0.10 24.22 2.51
N GLY A 61 -0.06 24.93 3.61
CA GLY A 61 -0.84 26.19 3.71
C GLY A 61 -2.36 25.99 3.73
N ALA A 62 -2.86 24.75 3.74
CA ALA A 62 -4.29 24.49 3.71
C ALA A 62 -5.02 25.03 4.95
N SER A 63 -6.24 25.58 4.74
CA SER A 63 -7.19 25.84 5.82
C SER A 63 -8.15 24.66 5.93
N VAL A 64 -8.18 24.01 7.09
CA VAL A 64 -8.91 22.77 7.34
C VAL A 64 -9.77 22.87 8.59
N LYS A 65 -10.76 21.99 8.73
CA LYS A 65 -11.57 21.86 9.96
C LYS A 65 -11.10 20.67 10.77
N SER A 66 -11.24 20.78 12.10
CA SER A 66 -11.04 19.65 13.01
C SER A 66 -12.29 18.75 13.06
N PRO A 67 -12.18 17.41 13.03
CA PRO A 67 -10.93 16.64 12.89
C PRO A 67 -10.27 16.82 11.51
N VAL A 68 -8.94 16.90 11.49
CA VAL A 68 -8.17 17.01 10.26
C VAL A 68 -7.93 15.61 9.69
N HIS A 69 -8.31 15.44 8.44
CA HIS A 69 -8.06 14.19 7.69
C HIS A 69 -6.70 14.25 7.01
N PHE A 70 -5.85 13.29 7.29
CA PHE A 70 -4.53 13.14 6.67
C PHE A 70 -4.51 11.93 5.75
N ARG A 71 -3.87 12.09 4.59
CA ARG A 71 -3.45 11.02 3.71
C ARG A 71 -1.99 11.18 3.33
N PHE A 72 -1.25 10.09 3.40
CA PHE A 72 0.19 10.05 3.18
C PHE A 72 0.55 9.26 1.94
N GLY A 73 1.70 9.57 1.36
CA GLY A 73 2.29 8.80 0.27
C GLY A 73 3.77 8.61 0.45
N SER A 74 4.33 7.64 -0.25
CA SER A 74 5.75 7.37 -0.31
C SER A 74 6.18 6.96 -1.72
N GLU A 75 7.43 7.25 -2.07
CA GLU A 75 8.10 6.77 -3.27
C GLU A 75 9.49 6.25 -2.90
N GLY A 76 9.94 5.19 -3.58
CA GLY A 76 11.27 4.62 -3.37
C GLY A 76 11.47 3.89 -2.03
N VAL A 77 10.40 3.74 -1.24
CA VAL A 77 10.37 2.99 0.03
C VAL A 77 9.05 2.22 0.14
N THR A 78 9.09 1.02 0.69
CA THR A 78 7.90 0.22 0.96
C THR A 78 7.36 0.55 2.36
N ILE A 79 6.10 0.98 2.44
CA ILE A 79 5.42 1.17 3.73
C ILE A 79 4.74 -0.14 4.13
N ALA A 80 5.02 -0.61 5.33
CA ALA A 80 4.49 -1.88 5.83
C ALA A 80 4.35 -1.89 7.35
N ALA A 81 3.53 -2.82 7.85
CA ALA A 81 3.41 -3.02 9.29
C ALA A 81 4.76 -3.41 9.92
N VAL A 82 5.04 -2.84 11.10
CA VAL A 82 6.23 -3.19 11.91
C VAL A 82 6.13 -4.65 12.35
N PRO A 83 7.19 -5.44 12.23
CA PRO A 83 7.21 -6.80 12.77
C PRO A 83 6.98 -6.82 14.29
N PRO A 84 6.48 -7.93 14.85
CA PRO A 84 6.36 -8.09 16.30
C PRO A 84 7.73 -7.96 17.01
N ASP A 85 7.74 -7.34 18.18
CA ASP A 85 8.95 -7.28 19.02
C ASP A 85 9.37 -8.69 19.54
N PRO A 86 10.67 -8.96 19.69
CA PRO A 86 11.81 -8.09 19.40
C PRO A 86 12.20 -8.07 17.91
N VAL A 87 12.38 -6.89 17.35
CA VAL A 87 12.87 -6.74 15.97
C VAL A 87 14.38 -6.98 15.94
N THR A 88 14.80 -8.14 15.47
CA THR A 88 16.21 -8.51 15.38
C THR A 88 16.88 -8.03 14.10
N THR A 89 16.14 -7.94 13.00
CA THR A 89 16.65 -7.54 11.68
C THR A 89 15.74 -6.49 11.05
N VAL A 90 16.32 -5.40 10.57
CA VAL A 90 15.63 -4.36 9.81
C VAL A 90 15.49 -4.80 8.35
N ARG A 91 14.27 -4.68 7.80
CA ARG A 91 14.01 -4.98 6.39
C ARG A 91 14.59 -3.88 5.49
N PRO A 92 15.27 -4.20 4.39
CA PRO A 92 15.81 -3.19 3.49
C PRO A 92 14.69 -2.42 2.79
N ASN A 93 14.86 -1.12 2.59
CA ASN A 93 13.92 -0.23 1.91
C ASN A 93 12.47 -0.36 2.39
N THR A 94 12.28 -0.73 3.65
CA THR A 94 10.96 -0.89 4.27
C THR A 94 10.89 -0.01 5.51
N GLY A 95 9.76 0.66 5.69
CA GLY A 95 9.52 1.52 6.82
C GLY A 95 8.03 1.69 7.11
N HIS A 96 7.73 2.58 8.02
CA HIS A 96 6.38 2.98 8.39
C HIS A 96 6.35 4.47 8.71
N PHE A 97 5.16 5.04 8.70
CA PHE A 97 4.98 6.47 8.95
C PHE A 97 4.94 6.80 10.44
N HIS A 98 5.41 8.01 10.72
CA HIS A 98 5.16 8.76 11.94
C HIS A 98 4.69 10.17 11.58
N LEU A 99 3.75 10.72 12.34
CA LEU A 99 3.31 12.11 12.20
C LEU A 99 3.72 12.90 13.43
N GLY A 100 4.60 13.86 13.23
CA GLY A 100 4.98 14.85 14.25
C GLY A 100 3.96 15.98 14.27
N ILE A 101 3.33 16.22 15.43
CA ILE A 101 2.38 17.32 15.66
C ILE A 101 3.12 18.44 16.36
N ASP A 102 3.13 19.61 15.74
CA ASP A 102 3.88 20.80 16.17
C ASP A 102 5.36 20.53 16.41
N ALA A 103 5.93 19.62 15.58
CA ALA A 103 7.31 19.17 15.66
C ALA A 103 8.02 19.24 14.31
N ASP A 104 9.32 19.45 14.35
CA ASP A 104 10.19 19.40 13.18
C ASP A 104 10.60 17.96 12.84
N CYS A 105 11.06 17.75 11.61
CA CYS A 105 11.73 16.51 11.21
C CYS A 105 12.90 16.19 12.14
N LEU A 106 12.99 14.94 12.56
CA LEU A 106 14.16 14.45 13.28
C LEU A 106 15.30 14.16 12.30
N ALA A 107 16.53 14.33 12.78
CA ALA A 107 17.70 14.00 11.98
C ALA A 107 17.72 12.51 11.61
N PRO A 108 18.21 12.13 10.40
CA PRO A 108 18.37 10.73 10.03
C PRO A 108 19.20 9.94 11.06
N GLY A 109 18.75 8.72 11.36
CA GLY A 109 19.40 7.87 12.37
C GLY A 109 18.90 8.13 13.80
N THR A 110 17.91 9.01 14.00
CA THR A 110 17.30 9.25 15.31
C THR A 110 16.18 8.25 15.57
N GLU A 111 16.13 7.67 16.76
CA GLU A 111 14.99 6.83 17.17
C GLU A 111 13.79 7.70 17.55
N ILE A 112 12.62 7.38 16.99
CA ILE A 112 11.35 8.02 17.35
C ILE A 112 10.76 7.29 18.54
N VAL A 113 10.64 7.97 19.67
CA VAL A 113 10.05 7.40 20.88
C VAL A 113 8.56 7.24 20.73
N LYS A 114 8.08 5.99 20.79
CA LYS A 114 6.65 5.64 20.68
C LYS A 114 5.85 6.15 21.90
N GLY A 115 4.57 6.45 21.68
CA GLY A 115 3.62 6.79 22.75
C GLY A 115 3.80 8.19 23.34
N THR A 116 4.47 9.09 22.63
CA THR A 116 4.51 10.51 22.98
C THR A 116 3.34 11.26 22.32
N PRO A 117 2.82 12.32 22.94
CA PRO A 117 1.78 13.16 22.31
C PRO A 117 2.25 13.83 21.01
N THR A 118 3.55 14.02 20.86
CA THR A 118 4.16 14.72 19.72
C THR A 118 4.26 13.82 18.48
N TRP A 119 4.52 12.53 18.64
CA TRP A 119 4.76 11.60 17.54
C TRP A 119 3.72 10.48 17.49
N VAL A 120 2.79 10.57 16.52
CA VAL A 120 1.83 9.50 16.22
C VAL A 120 2.53 8.41 15.44
N HIS A 121 2.30 7.16 15.81
CA HIS A 121 2.95 5.98 15.25
C HIS A 121 1.99 5.14 14.40
N PHE A 122 2.32 4.90 13.13
CA PHE A 122 1.51 4.10 12.20
C PHE A 122 2.09 2.68 12.03
N GLY A 123 2.23 1.97 13.14
CA GLY A 123 2.88 0.65 13.19
C GLY A 123 2.16 -0.48 12.45
N LYS A 124 0.96 -0.24 11.91
CA LYS A 124 0.24 -1.18 11.04
C LYS A 124 0.48 -0.91 9.55
N GLY A 125 1.21 0.16 9.22
CA GLY A 125 1.44 0.60 7.84
C GLY A 125 0.28 1.42 7.27
N ASP A 126 -0.58 1.97 8.14
CA ASP A 126 -1.68 2.85 7.73
C ASP A 126 -1.12 4.14 7.09
N ASP A 127 -1.82 4.62 6.07
CA ASP A 127 -1.53 5.85 5.32
C ASP A 127 -2.62 6.91 5.45
N VAL A 128 -3.62 6.66 6.29
CA VAL A 128 -4.76 7.54 6.56
C VAL A 128 -4.91 7.75 8.07
N PHE A 129 -5.20 8.99 8.47
CA PHE A 129 -5.36 9.33 9.88
C PHE A 129 -6.25 10.56 10.08
N ASP A 130 -7.17 10.49 11.02
CA ASP A 130 -8.00 11.61 11.47
C ASP A 130 -7.58 12.05 12.86
N SER A 131 -7.32 13.34 13.06
CA SER A 131 -6.89 13.87 14.35
C SER A 131 -7.56 15.18 14.72
N GLN A 132 -7.84 15.33 16.00
CA GLN A 132 -8.35 16.58 16.57
C GLN A 132 -7.20 17.58 16.74
N PHE A 133 -7.44 18.80 16.27
CA PHE A 133 -6.54 19.93 16.44
C PHE A 133 -7.28 21.10 17.06
N THR A 134 -6.59 21.92 17.82
CA THR A 134 -7.10 23.23 18.25
C THR A 134 -7.13 24.19 17.06
N PRO A 135 -8.02 25.21 17.05
CA PRO A 135 -7.97 26.25 16.03
C PRO A 135 -6.65 27.01 16.04
N GLY A 136 -6.12 27.31 14.86
CA GLY A 136 -4.88 28.07 14.67
C GLY A 136 -3.91 27.40 13.70
N PRO A 137 -2.71 27.97 13.53
CA PRO A 137 -1.65 27.39 12.71
C PRO A 137 -0.98 26.23 13.43
N HIS A 138 -0.79 25.12 12.71
CA HIS A 138 -0.06 23.96 13.18
C HIS A 138 1.00 23.52 12.15
N LYS A 139 2.17 23.13 12.64
CA LYS A 139 3.21 22.49 11.87
C LYS A 139 3.05 20.98 12.01
N VAL A 140 3.00 20.26 10.90
CA VAL A 140 2.96 18.80 10.92
C VAL A 140 4.06 18.23 10.05
N SER A 141 4.81 17.26 10.60
CA SER A 141 5.93 16.60 9.93
C SER A 141 5.63 15.13 9.71
N LEU A 142 5.66 14.68 8.45
CA LEU A 142 5.56 13.27 8.11
C LEU A 142 6.97 12.69 8.02
N GLN A 143 7.28 11.69 8.85
CA GLN A 143 8.58 11.06 8.96
C GLN A 143 8.48 9.55 8.70
N GLY A 144 9.35 9.02 7.82
CA GLY A 144 9.52 7.58 7.64
C GLY A 144 10.59 7.05 8.58
N ALA A 145 10.31 5.91 9.22
CA ALA A 145 11.27 5.20 10.07
C ALA A 145 11.29 3.71 9.74
N ASP A 146 12.40 3.05 10.03
CA ASP A 146 12.60 1.63 9.84
C ASP A 146 11.87 0.78 10.90
N ASP A 147 12.01 -0.54 10.83
CA ASP A 147 11.37 -1.48 11.77
C ASP A 147 11.77 -1.28 13.25
N LYS A 148 12.85 -0.58 13.52
CA LYS A 148 13.32 -0.20 14.86
C LYS A 148 12.98 1.24 15.24
N HIS A 149 12.10 1.90 14.45
CA HIS A 149 11.70 3.30 14.64
C HIS A 149 12.85 4.31 14.44
N VAL A 150 13.91 3.91 13.74
CA VAL A 150 15.03 4.80 13.42
C VAL A 150 14.71 5.54 12.12
N THR A 151 14.79 6.87 12.14
CA THR A 151 14.48 7.73 11.01
C THR A 151 15.40 7.47 9.82
N MET A 152 14.80 7.36 8.65
CA MET A 152 15.49 7.05 7.39
C MET A 152 15.86 8.33 6.63
N PRO A 153 17.04 8.36 5.97
CA PRO A 153 17.45 9.51 5.16
C PRO A 153 16.47 9.85 4.05
N GLY A 154 16.17 11.15 3.88
CA GLY A 154 15.26 11.63 2.82
C GLY A 154 13.78 11.40 3.10
N LEU A 155 13.42 10.66 4.14
CA LEU A 155 12.04 10.33 4.47
C LEU A 155 11.45 11.28 5.52
N CYS A 156 11.51 12.58 5.26
CA CYS A 156 10.75 13.56 6.03
C CYS A 156 10.27 14.73 5.16
N THR A 157 9.07 15.19 5.43
CA THR A 157 8.50 16.40 4.86
C THR A 157 7.63 17.11 5.91
N THR A 158 7.59 18.43 5.86
CA THR A 158 6.83 19.26 6.80
C THR A 158 5.89 20.16 6.02
N ILE A 159 4.68 20.32 6.52
CA ILE A 159 3.68 21.29 6.06
C ILE A 159 3.17 22.12 7.22
N THR A 160 2.59 23.27 6.90
CA THR A 160 1.82 24.08 7.85
C THR A 160 0.35 24.05 7.44
N ILE A 161 -0.55 23.82 8.39
CA ILE A 161 -1.99 23.92 8.20
C ILE A 161 -2.59 24.98 9.10
N ASN A 162 -3.70 25.58 8.69
CA ASN A 162 -4.47 26.48 9.54
C ASN A 162 -5.81 25.83 9.88
N VAL A 163 -5.97 25.45 11.14
CA VAL A 163 -7.21 24.78 11.59
C VAL A 163 -8.26 25.85 11.95
N THR A 164 -9.43 25.73 11.33
CA THR A 164 -10.58 26.60 11.56
C THR A 164 -11.64 25.93 12.44
N GLN A 165 -12.53 26.70 13.01
CA GLN A 165 -13.68 26.18 13.77
C GLN A 165 -14.75 25.59 12.86
#